data_2db846bec193b88f9a23ef089cc8bea7
#
_entry.id   2db846bec193b88f9a23ef089cc8bea7
#
_cell.length_a   1.000
_cell.length_b   1.000
_cell.length_c   1.000
_cell.angle_alpha   90.00
_cell.angle_beta   90.00
_cell.angle_gamma   90.00
#
_symmetry.space_group_name_H-M   'P 1'
#
loop_
_entity.id
_entity.type
_entity.pdbx_description
1 polymer ?
#
loop_
_entity_poly.entity_id
_entity_poly.type
_entity_poly.pdbx_seq_one_letter_code
_entity_poly.pdbx_strand_id
1 'polypeptide(L)'
;KEQIIFPYYYDEKDTLMRYEEDDFKSRFPNTYEHLLAFKDKLIVRDADKSAKWYEYGRSQALSHLHQEKLLLSTVVTNTVEVYYLAADDIPYSGIYITVSDGKSSLQDALTILQSKDFLEYILNQGLSVSGKSKRITCKDINDYQFEEI
;
A
#
# COMPACT_ATOMS: atom_id res chain seq x y z
N LYS A 1 -14.28 3.21 3.35
CA LYS A 1 -13.08 2.80 4.11
C LYS A 1 -13.52 1.74 5.13
N GLU A 2 -12.76 0.68 5.27
CA GLU A 2 -12.95 -0.36 6.27
C GLU A 2 -11.96 -0.15 7.41
N GLN A 3 -12.28 -0.65 8.60
CA GLN A 3 -11.34 -0.69 9.71
C GLN A 3 -10.58 -2.02 9.68
N ILE A 4 -9.30 -1.97 10.02
CA ILE A 4 -8.44 -3.14 10.08
C ILE A 4 -7.82 -3.29 11.47
N ILE A 5 -7.49 -4.50 11.86
CA ILE A 5 -6.64 -4.74 13.02
C ILE A 5 -5.21 -4.46 12.59
N PHE A 6 -4.56 -3.50 13.25
CA PHE A 6 -3.19 -3.09 12.96
C PHE A 6 -2.30 -3.40 14.17
N PRO A 7 -1.64 -4.59 14.22
CA PRO A 7 -0.87 -5.05 15.38
C PRO A 7 0.54 -4.43 15.41
N TYR A 8 0.66 -3.17 15.08
CA TYR A 8 1.88 -2.38 15.06
C TYR A 8 1.60 -0.98 15.60
N TYR A 9 2.64 -0.18 15.77
CA TYR A 9 2.54 1.26 16.04
C TYR A 9 3.73 1.98 15.43
N TYR A 10 3.63 3.29 15.28
CA TYR A 10 4.76 4.13 14.90
C TYR A 10 5.24 4.88 16.15
N ASP A 11 6.55 4.93 16.34
CA ASP A 11 7.17 5.67 17.43
C ASP A 11 7.23 7.19 17.12
N GLU A 12 7.82 7.98 18.01
CA GLU A 12 7.96 9.42 17.86
C GLU A 12 8.82 9.85 16.64
N LYS A 13 9.52 8.91 16.02
CA LYS A 13 10.35 9.10 14.82
C LYS A 13 9.73 8.49 13.57
N ASP A 14 8.44 8.17 13.61
CA ASP A 14 7.73 7.46 12.54
C ASP A 14 8.34 6.10 12.16
N THR A 15 9.04 5.47 13.09
CA THR A 15 9.56 4.11 12.88
C THR A 15 8.49 3.09 13.20
N LEU A 16 8.25 2.14 12.28
CA LEU A 16 7.32 1.04 12.51
C LEU A 16 7.83 0.12 13.62
N MET A 17 7.04 0.00 14.68
CA MET A 17 7.34 -0.82 15.85
C MET A 17 6.35 -1.98 15.96
N ARG A 18 6.80 -3.06 16.58
CA ARG A 18 6.03 -4.29 16.79
C ARG A 18 5.71 -4.42 18.27
N TYR A 19 4.49 -4.82 18.59
CA TYR A 19 4.17 -5.19 19.98
C TYR A 19 4.78 -6.55 20.33
N GLU A 20 5.29 -6.70 21.54
CA GLU A 20 5.48 -8.02 22.11
C GLU A 20 4.13 -8.64 22.47
N GLU A 21 4.03 -9.98 22.48
CA GLU A 21 2.73 -10.66 22.58
C GLU A 21 2.00 -10.31 23.89
N ASP A 22 2.72 -10.26 25.01
CA ASP A 22 2.16 -9.93 26.32
C ASP A 22 1.69 -8.46 26.38
N ASP A 23 2.43 -7.54 25.73
CA ASP A 23 2.06 -6.13 25.63
C ASP A 23 0.83 -5.96 24.75
N PHE A 24 0.78 -6.62 23.59
CA PHE A 24 -0.37 -6.61 22.70
C PHE A 24 -1.63 -7.15 23.37
N LYS A 25 -1.52 -8.28 24.09
CA LYS A 25 -2.59 -8.87 24.85
C LYS A 25 -3.08 -7.95 25.97
N SER A 26 -2.16 -7.31 26.69
CA SER A 26 -2.49 -6.41 27.80
C SER A 26 -3.19 -5.14 27.32
N ARG A 27 -2.72 -4.54 26.22
CA ARG A 27 -3.28 -3.28 25.69
C ARG A 27 -4.57 -3.49 24.92
N PHE A 28 -4.71 -4.61 24.24
CA PHE A 28 -5.83 -4.89 23.33
C PHE A 28 -6.45 -6.27 23.59
N PRO A 29 -6.95 -6.54 24.79
CA PRO A 29 -7.40 -7.88 25.19
C PRO A 29 -8.49 -8.43 24.28
N ASN A 30 -9.48 -7.64 23.89
CA ASN A 30 -10.57 -8.09 23.02
C ASN A 30 -10.09 -8.42 21.61
N THR A 31 -9.16 -7.61 21.08
CA THR A 31 -8.54 -7.86 19.76
C THR A 31 -7.68 -9.12 19.81
N TYR A 32 -6.93 -9.31 20.89
CA TYR A 32 -6.09 -10.50 21.07
C TYR A 32 -6.97 -11.76 21.15
N GLU A 33 -8.05 -11.76 21.93
CA GLU A 33 -9.00 -12.89 22.01
C GLU A 33 -9.65 -13.19 20.65
N HIS A 34 -10.04 -12.14 19.91
CA HIS A 34 -10.58 -12.31 18.57
C HIS A 34 -9.57 -13.01 17.66
N LEU A 35 -8.33 -12.55 17.60
CA LEU A 35 -7.29 -13.18 16.80
C LEU A 35 -6.95 -14.59 17.27
N LEU A 36 -6.98 -14.84 18.59
CA LEU A 36 -6.70 -16.14 19.19
C LEU A 36 -7.67 -17.22 18.69
N ALA A 37 -8.94 -16.85 18.47
CA ALA A 37 -9.94 -17.76 17.90
C ALA A 37 -9.57 -18.25 16.47
N PHE A 38 -8.66 -17.57 15.77
CA PHE A 38 -8.19 -17.92 14.44
C PHE A 38 -6.71 -18.35 14.43
N LYS A 39 -6.08 -18.52 15.58
CA LYS A 39 -4.64 -18.77 15.70
C LYS A 39 -4.14 -19.92 14.83
N ASP A 40 -4.87 -21.04 14.81
CA ASP A 40 -4.49 -22.22 14.01
C ASP A 40 -4.40 -21.91 12.50
N LYS A 41 -5.30 -21.05 12.00
CA LYS A 41 -5.27 -20.59 10.61
C LYS A 41 -4.17 -19.56 10.37
N LEU A 42 -3.92 -18.70 11.35
CA LEU A 42 -2.91 -17.65 11.24
C LEU A 42 -1.48 -18.19 11.28
N ILE A 43 -1.23 -19.28 12.02
CA ILE A 43 0.09 -19.90 12.11
C ILE A 43 0.50 -20.59 10.80
N VAL A 44 -0.44 -21.20 10.08
CA VAL A 44 -0.14 -21.98 8.86
C VAL A 44 -0.13 -21.15 7.58
N ARG A 45 -0.46 -19.85 7.66
CA ARG A 45 -0.44 -18.97 6.48
C ARG A 45 0.98 -18.74 5.96
N ASP A 46 1.10 -18.40 4.68
CA ASP A 46 2.35 -17.92 4.10
C ASP A 46 2.71 -16.54 4.70
N ALA A 47 3.80 -16.51 5.46
CA ALA A 47 4.24 -15.31 6.16
C ALA A 47 5.77 -15.23 6.21
N ASP A 48 6.30 -14.03 6.44
CA ASP A 48 7.71 -13.83 6.70
C ASP A 48 8.14 -14.60 7.95
N LYS A 49 9.36 -15.17 7.94
CA LYS A 49 9.87 -15.98 9.04
C LYS A 49 9.90 -15.26 10.39
N SER A 50 10.00 -13.93 10.37
CA SER A 50 10.00 -13.09 11.57
C SER A 50 8.62 -12.65 12.02
N ALA A 51 7.57 -12.89 11.23
CA ALA A 51 6.22 -12.45 11.57
C ALA A 51 5.65 -13.28 12.71
N LYS A 52 5.16 -12.59 13.74
CA LYS A 52 4.40 -13.21 14.83
C LYS A 52 3.03 -13.65 14.30
N TRP A 53 2.40 -14.64 14.94
CA TRP A 53 1.14 -15.23 14.47
C TRP A 53 -0.01 -14.23 14.34
N TYR A 54 -0.02 -13.16 15.13
CA TYR A 54 -1.03 -12.09 15.14
C TYR A 54 -0.68 -10.90 14.21
N GLU A 55 0.50 -10.89 13.63
CA GLU A 55 0.94 -9.84 12.71
C GLU A 55 0.53 -10.12 11.26
N TYR A 56 0.73 -9.16 10.38
CA TYR A 56 0.56 -9.39 8.94
C TYR A 56 1.61 -10.37 8.42
N GLY A 57 1.24 -11.19 7.46
CA GLY A 57 2.18 -12.13 6.87
C GLY A 57 3.35 -11.44 6.16
N ARG A 58 3.13 -10.24 5.66
CA ARG A 58 4.15 -9.38 5.04
C ARG A 58 3.93 -7.95 5.47
N SER A 59 4.97 -7.33 6.01
CA SER A 59 4.90 -5.99 6.62
C SER A 59 5.93 -4.99 6.08
N GLN A 60 6.74 -5.37 5.09
CA GLN A 60 7.84 -4.52 4.59
C GLN A 60 7.39 -3.15 4.10
N ALA A 61 6.23 -3.08 3.44
CA ALA A 61 5.69 -1.83 2.93
C ALA A 61 5.26 -0.87 4.04
N LEU A 62 4.88 -1.39 5.21
CA LEU A 62 4.32 -0.58 6.30
C LEU A 62 5.29 0.48 6.82
N SER A 63 6.60 0.23 6.77
CA SER A 63 7.62 1.20 7.19
C SER A 63 7.64 2.49 6.36
N HIS A 64 7.01 2.49 5.19
CA HIS A 64 6.98 3.63 4.26
C HIS A 64 5.57 4.20 4.07
N LEU A 65 4.55 3.62 4.71
CA LEU A 65 3.15 3.97 4.49
C LEU A 65 2.60 5.03 5.43
N HIS A 66 3.28 5.36 6.52
CA HIS A 66 2.81 6.36 7.50
C HIS A 66 3.08 7.79 7.02
N GLN A 67 2.57 8.11 5.84
CA GLN A 67 2.60 9.42 5.22
C GLN A 67 1.47 9.53 4.19
N GLU A 68 1.16 10.74 3.76
CA GLU A 68 0.23 10.94 2.65
C GLU A 68 0.74 10.25 1.40
N LYS A 69 -0.17 9.67 0.63
CA LYS A 69 0.18 8.88 -0.54
C LYS A 69 -0.91 8.88 -1.59
N LEU A 70 -0.53 8.60 -2.83
CA LEU A 70 -1.47 8.23 -3.88
C LEU A 70 -1.54 6.71 -4.00
N LEU A 71 -2.74 6.21 -4.22
CA LEU A 71 -2.99 4.80 -4.54
C LEU A 71 -3.51 4.70 -5.97
N LEU A 72 -2.84 3.88 -6.79
CA LEU A 72 -3.25 3.58 -8.15
C LEU A 72 -3.87 2.20 -8.23
N SER A 73 -4.98 2.10 -8.96
CA SER A 73 -5.47 0.81 -9.44
C SER A 73 -4.46 0.18 -10.39
N THR A 74 -4.20 -1.11 -10.23
CA THR A 74 -3.28 -1.84 -11.12
C THR A 74 -3.91 -2.23 -12.46
N VAL A 75 -5.21 -2.00 -12.65
CA VAL A 75 -5.92 -2.31 -13.89
C VAL A 75 -6.49 -1.02 -14.47
N VAL A 76 -6.15 -0.74 -15.72
CA VAL A 76 -6.55 0.45 -16.48
C VAL A 76 -7.34 0.01 -17.70
N THR A 77 -8.46 0.65 -17.94
CA THR A 77 -9.28 0.43 -19.14
C THR A 77 -9.48 1.72 -19.94
N ASN A 78 -10.08 2.72 -19.34
CA ASN A 78 -10.34 4.02 -20.00
C ASN A 78 -9.70 5.19 -19.24
N THR A 79 -9.42 5.00 -17.94
CA THR A 79 -8.84 6.00 -17.05
C THR A 79 -7.87 5.33 -16.12
N VAL A 80 -6.90 6.08 -15.64
CA VAL A 80 -6.04 5.68 -14.52
C VAL A 80 -6.72 6.13 -13.23
N GLU A 81 -7.21 5.17 -12.45
CA GLU A 81 -7.84 5.46 -11.17
C GLU A 81 -6.77 5.73 -10.10
N VAL A 82 -6.77 6.95 -9.59
CA VAL A 82 -5.82 7.41 -8.56
C VAL A 82 -6.58 7.98 -7.38
N TYR A 83 -6.25 7.52 -6.19
CA TYR A 83 -6.88 7.90 -4.93
C TYR A 83 -5.86 8.55 -4.00
N TYR A 84 -6.23 9.67 -3.39
CA TYR A 84 -5.44 10.29 -2.34
C TYR A 84 -5.77 9.62 -0.99
N LEU A 85 -4.74 9.15 -0.28
CA LEU A 85 -4.85 8.51 1.02
C LEU A 85 -4.10 9.32 2.08
N ALA A 86 -4.71 9.45 3.25
CA ALA A 86 -4.09 10.04 4.43
C ALA A 86 -2.97 9.14 5.00
N ALA A 87 -2.18 9.68 5.92
CA ALA A 87 -1.08 8.94 6.54
C ALA A 87 -1.53 7.62 7.19
N ASP A 88 -2.65 7.64 7.91
CA ASP A 88 -3.19 6.47 8.61
C ASP A 88 -3.94 5.47 7.72
N ASP A 89 -4.15 5.80 6.45
CA ASP A 89 -4.80 4.89 5.52
C ASP A 89 -3.80 3.83 5.02
N ILE A 90 -4.16 2.56 5.12
CA ILE A 90 -3.33 1.45 4.64
C ILE A 90 -3.98 0.85 3.40
N PRO A 91 -3.33 0.93 2.22
CA PRO A 91 -3.85 0.32 1.01
C PRO A 91 -3.78 -1.21 1.10
N TYR A 92 -4.89 -1.87 0.81
CA TYR A 92 -4.97 -3.33 0.75
C TYR A 92 -4.27 -3.89 -0.49
N SER A 93 -4.45 -3.21 -1.62
CA SER A 93 -3.86 -3.61 -2.91
C SER A 93 -3.70 -2.39 -3.81
N GLY A 94 -2.87 -2.50 -4.82
CA GLY A 94 -2.57 -1.42 -5.75
C GLY A 94 -1.10 -1.02 -5.68
N ILE A 95 -0.78 0.04 -6.39
CA ILE A 95 0.55 0.67 -6.34
C ILE A 95 0.39 1.97 -5.57
N TYR A 96 1.22 2.19 -4.56
CA TYR A 96 1.22 3.46 -3.84
C TYR A 96 2.45 4.29 -4.20
N ILE A 97 2.28 5.60 -4.19
CA ILE A 97 3.32 6.60 -4.45
C ILE A 97 3.39 7.53 -3.25
N THR A 98 4.60 7.72 -2.74
CA THR A 98 4.93 8.65 -1.66
C THR A 98 5.99 9.63 -2.12
N VAL A 99 6.12 10.76 -1.42
CA VAL A 99 7.19 11.73 -1.68
C VAL A 99 8.44 11.32 -0.90
N SER A 100 9.60 11.27 -1.57
CA SER A 100 10.87 10.88 -0.94
C SER A 100 11.90 12.01 -0.86
N ASP A 101 11.83 13.00 -1.75
CA ASP A 101 12.89 14.00 -1.93
C ASP A 101 12.56 15.40 -1.41
N GLY A 102 11.31 15.61 -0.98
CA GLY A 102 10.82 16.91 -0.51
C GLY A 102 10.77 18.03 -1.57
N LYS A 103 11.06 17.70 -2.84
CA LYS A 103 11.02 18.64 -3.97
C LYS A 103 9.78 18.47 -4.84
N SER A 104 9.34 17.21 -4.99
CA SER A 104 8.15 16.86 -5.75
C SER A 104 6.93 16.86 -4.85
N SER A 105 5.73 17.05 -5.40
CA SER A 105 4.49 16.99 -4.66
C SER A 105 3.62 15.82 -5.13
N LEU A 106 2.75 15.31 -4.24
CA LEU A 106 1.72 14.34 -4.64
C LEU A 106 0.75 14.92 -5.65
N GLN A 107 0.55 16.25 -5.65
CA GLN A 107 -0.32 16.92 -6.61
C GLN A 107 0.28 16.89 -8.02
N ASP A 108 1.58 17.08 -8.16
CA ASP A 108 2.27 16.98 -9.46
C ASP A 108 2.19 15.55 -9.98
N ALA A 109 2.47 14.57 -9.12
CA ALA A 109 2.34 13.16 -9.46
C ALA A 109 0.90 12.81 -9.87
N LEU A 110 -0.12 13.30 -9.15
CA LEU A 110 -1.52 13.11 -9.50
C LEU A 110 -1.85 13.66 -10.89
N THR A 111 -1.37 14.88 -11.18
CA THR A 111 -1.59 15.54 -12.48
C THR A 111 -0.99 14.72 -13.62
N ILE A 112 0.24 14.23 -13.44
CA ILE A 112 0.92 13.39 -14.44
C ILE A 112 0.17 12.07 -14.63
N LEU A 113 -0.17 11.36 -13.56
CA LEU A 113 -0.81 10.04 -13.62
C LEU A 113 -2.23 10.08 -14.21
N GLN A 114 -2.93 11.21 -14.09
CA GLN A 114 -4.26 11.41 -14.67
C GLN A 114 -4.19 12.05 -16.06
N SER A 115 -3.02 12.34 -16.58
CA SER A 115 -2.85 12.92 -17.91
C SER A 115 -3.25 11.93 -19.01
N LYS A 116 -3.65 12.50 -20.16
CA LYS A 116 -3.94 11.71 -21.35
C LYS A 116 -2.71 10.97 -21.86
N ASP A 117 -1.55 11.61 -21.79
CA ASP A 117 -0.30 11.05 -22.28
C ASP A 117 0.14 9.84 -21.46
N PHE A 118 -0.01 9.89 -20.13
CA PHE A 118 0.23 8.73 -19.27
C PHE A 118 -0.75 7.58 -19.56
N LEU A 119 -2.04 7.89 -19.75
CA LEU A 119 -3.03 6.88 -20.13
C LEU A 119 -2.65 6.21 -21.46
N GLU A 120 -2.31 6.97 -22.50
CA GLU A 120 -1.90 6.44 -23.80
C GLU A 120 -0.64 5.60 -23.67
N TYR A 121 0.35 6.04 -22.89
CA TYR A 121 1.55 5.26 -22.59
C TYR A 121 1.20 3.89 -22.00
N ILE A 122 0.35 3.85 -20.95
CA ILE A 122 -0.04 2.58 -20.30
C ILE A 122 -0.85 1.69 -21.25
N LEU A 123 -1.74 2.24 -22.04
CA LEU A 123 -2.52 1.46 -23.01
C LEU A 123 -1.62 0.83 -24.11
N ASN A 124 -0.50 1.45 -24.42
CA ASN A 124 0.47 0.93 -25.39
C ASN A 124 1.48 -0.06 -24.77
N GLN A 125 1.98 0.21 -23.57
CA GLN A 125 3.06 -0.57 -22.92
C GLN A 125 2.56 -1.62 -21.93
N GLY A 126 1.43 -1.36 -21.28
CA GLY A 126 0.91 -2.22 -20.20
C GLY A 126 0.57 -3.64 -20.66
N LEU A 127 0.69 -4.60 -19.74
CA LEU A 127 0.34 -6.00 -19.98
C LEU A 127 -1.17 -6.15 -20.20
N SER A 128 -1.58 -6.81 -21.28
CA SER A 128 -2.99 -7.09 -21.54
C SER A 128 -3.55 -8.08 -20.51
N VAL A 129 -4.70 -7.74 -19.92
CA VAL A 129 -5.36 -8.59 -18.91
C VAL A 129 -6.61 -9.22 -19.50
N SER A 130 -7.55 -8.39 -19.98
CA SER A 130 -8.81 -8.83 -20.59
C SER A 130 -9.39 -7.71 -21.45
N GLY A 131 -9.81 -8.02 -22.66
CA GLY A 131 -10.34 -7.05 -23.59
C GLY A 131 -9.37 -5.91 -23.86
N LYS A 132 -9.79 -4.68 -23.58
CA LYS A 132 -8.96 -3.47 -23.70
C LYS A 132 -8.20 -3.10 -22.43
N SER A 133 -8.37 -3.88 -21.34
CA SER A 133 -7.76 -3.56 -20.06
C SER A 133 -6.28 -3.92 -20.04
N LYS A 134 -5.49 -3.05 -19.44
CA LYS A 134 -4.05 -3.19 -19.24
C LYS A 134 -3.73 -3.23 -17.74
N ARG A 135 -2.67 -3.92 -17.37
CA ARG A 135 -2.12 -3.91 -16.01
C ARG A 135 -0.92 -2.97 -15.95
N ILE A 136 -0.94 -2.08 -14.96
CA ILE A 136 0.20 -1.23 -14.60
C ILE A 136 1.07 -1.99 -13.61
N THR A 137 2.39 -1.86 -13.74
CA THR A 137 3.39 -2.28 -12.77
C THR A 137 4.20 -1.09 -12.26
N CYS A 138 4.92 -1.27 -11.16
CA CYS A 138 5.87 -0.23 -10.68
C CYS A 138 6.92 0.11 -11.74
N LYS A 139 7.33 -0.88 -12.56
CA LYS A 139 8.27 -0.66 -13.66
C LYS A 139 7.72 0.31 -14.71
N ASP A 140 6.46 0.15 -15.10
CA ASP A 140 5.83 1.03 -16.09
C ASP A 140 5.80 2.48 -15.60
N ILE A 141 5.55 2.69 -14.30
CA ILE A 141 5.55 4.04 -13.70
C ILE A 141 6.97 4.62 -13.67
N ASN A 142 7.97 3.82 -13.28
CA ASN A 142 9.35 4.28 -13.17
C ASN A 142 10.00 4.54 -14.55
N ASP A 143 9.55 3.85 -15.59
CA ASP A 143 10.06 4.02 -16.96
C ASP A 143 9.37 5.17 -17.72
N TYR A 144 8.24 5.69 -17.18
CA TYR A 144 7.55 6.78 -17.82
C TYR A 144 8.35 8.08 -17.73
N GLN A 145 8.61 8.68 -18.88
CA GLN A 145 9.26 9.99 -18.99
C GLN A 145 8.20 11.06 -19.27
N PHE A 146 8.12 12.04 -18.40
CA PHE A 146 7.24 13.20 -18.58
C PHE A 146 8.07 14.44 -18.87
N GLU A 147 7.53 15.35 -19.66
CA GLU A 147 8.12 16.69 -19.81
C GLU A 147 7.87 17.47 -18.51
N GLU A 148 8.91 18.17 -18.01
CA GLU A 148 8.78 19.01 -16.82
C GLU A 148 7.68 20.03 -17.05
N ILE A 149 6.74 20.13 -16.09
CA ILE A 149 5.59 21.04 -16.13
C ILE A 149 6.04 22.44 -15.75
#